data_cbe3e9249876d4f3ed80e8ffd5338c28
#
_entry.id   cbe3e9249876d4f3ed80e8ffd5338c28
#
_cell.length_a   1.000
_cell.length_b   1.000
_cell.length_c   1.000
_cell.angle_alpha   90.00
_cell.angle_beta   90.00
_cell.angle_gamma   90.00
#
_symmetry.space_group_name_H-M   'P 1'
#
loop_
_entity.id
_entity.type
_entity.pdbx_description
1 polymer ?
#
loop_
_entity_poly.entity_id
_entity_poly.type
_entity_poly.pdbx_seq_one_letter_code
_entity_poly.pdbx_strand_id
1 'polypeptide(L)'
;MDKIAAGLKREFTKEFSKGPNWYFAAQLVQARAVEVGLKHSRSQFDTCSGSVLWQYNDMWPAISWAVLDSASSRKLSWYAMREAYRPQVLHFSGVMRKLILINDTDTP
;
A
#
# COMPACT_ATOMS: atom_id res chain seq x y z
N MET A 1 11.18 15.00 -3.16
CA MET A 1 12.06 13.83 -2.85
C MET A 1 12.23 13.61 -1.34
N ASP A 2 12.14 14.62 -0.53
CA ASP A 2 12.38 14.55 0.93
C ASP A 2 11.41 13.62 1.68
N LYS A 3 10.13 13.56 1.25
CA LYS A 3 9.13 12.67 1.86
C LYS A 3 9.45 11.18 1.67
N ILE A 4 10.00 10.80 0.51
CA ILE A 4 10.41 9.41 0.24
C ILE A 4 11.62 9.05 1.09
N ALA A 5 12.62 9.93 1.17
CA ALA A 5 13.79 9.73 2.01
C ALA A 5 13.41 9.61 3.50
N ALA A 6 12.47 10.43 3.98
CA ALA A 6 11.94 10.32 5.34
C ALA A 6 11.20 8.99 5.59
N GLY A 7 10.42 8.52 4.61
CA GLY A 7 9.77 7.22 4.66
C GLY A 7 10.78 6.08 4.74
N LEU A 8 11.82 6.10 3.92
CA LEU A 8 12.89 5.10 3.95
C LEU A 8 13.63 5.05 5.28
N LYS A 9 13.96 6.23 5.85
CA LYS A 9 14.62 6.30 7.18
C LYS A 9 13.76 5.76 8.31
N ARG A 10 12.44 5.87 8.20
CA ARG A 10 11.53 5.36 9.21
C ARG A 10 11.36 3.83 9.16
N GLU A 11 11.34 3.27 7.95
CA GLU A 11 11.05 1.84 7.75
C GLU A 11 12.32 0.96 7.70
N PHE A 12 13.48 1.55 7.41
CA PHE A 12 14.73 0.81 7.28
C PHE A 12 15.82 1.42 8.14
N THR A 13 16.62 0.55 8.77
CA THR A 13 17.81 0.96 9.53
C THR A 13 18.99 1.33 8.65
N LYS A 14 18.98 0.91 7.37
CA LYS A 14 20.04 1.16 6.40
C LYS A 14 19.72 2.36 5.53
N GLU A 15 20.70 3.22 5.32
CA GLU A 15 20.59 4.28 4.32
C GLU A 15 20.79 3.74 2.90
N PHE A 16 19.96 4.22 1.98
CA PHE A 16 20.04 3.86 0.56
C PHE A 16 20.53 5.06 -0.24
N SER A 17 21.63 4.90 -0.99
CA SER A 17 21.98 5.82 -2.07
C SER A 17 21.03 5.61 -3.26
N LYS A 18 20.82 6.68 -4.06
CA LYS A 18 19.98 6.57 -5.26
C LYS A 18 20.49 5.46 -6.19
N GLY A 19 19.60 4.59 -6.63
CA GLY A 19 19.90 3.45 -7.48
C GLY A 19 18.80 2.38 -7.40
N PRO A 20 18.99 1.22 -8.02
CA PRO A 20 17.96 0.17 -8.07
C PRO A 20 17.41 -0.23 -6.69
N ASN A 21 18.28 -0.40 -5.71
CA ASN A 21 17.88 -0.75 -4.34
C ASN A 21 17.06 0.36 -3.66
N TRP A 22 17.37 1.64 -3.94
CA TRP A 22 16.60 2.77 -3.44
C TRP A 22 15.19 2.78 -4.04
N TYR A 23 15.08 2.56 -5.35
CA TYR A 23 13.78 2.50 -6.03
C TYR A 23 12.94 1.35 -5.52
N PHE A 24 13.54 0.17 -5.35
CA PHE A 24 12.86 -0.99 -4.80
C PHE A 24 12.37 -0.73 -3.36
N ALA A 25 13.22 -0.19 -2.49
CA ALA A 25 12.86 0.13 -1.12
C ALA A 25 11.76 1.20 -1.05
N ALA A 26 11.79 2.21 -1.92
CA ALA A 26 10.75 3.22 -2.02
C ALA A 26 9.39 2.62 -2.44
N GLN A 27 9.39 1.71 -3.41
CA GLN A 27 8.18 0.97 -3.80
C GLN A 27 7.66 0.08 -2.67
N LEU A 28 8.54 -0.54 -1.88
CA LEU A 28 8.15 -1.38 -0.74
C LEU A 28 7.47 -0.56 0.36
N VAL A 29 7.98 0.64 0.66
CA VAL A 29 7.34 1.57 1.60
C VAL A 29 5.96 2.00 1.09
N GLN A 30 5.84 2.31 -0.21
CA GLN A 30 4.55 2.63 -0.82
C GLN A 30 3.58 1.45 -0.73
N ALA A 31 4.01 0.24 -1.07
CA ALA A 31 3.19 -0.96 -1.01
C ALA A 31 2.64 -1.21 0.40
N ARG A 32 3.51 -1.09 1.42
CA ARG A 32 3.10 -1.21 2.82
C ARG A 32 2.09 -0.14 3.24
N ALA A 33 2.30 1.10 2.84
CA ALA A 33 1.36 2.19 3.14
C ALA A 33 -0.02 1.94 2.51
N VAL A 34 -0.06 1.47 1.25
CA VAL A 34 -1.30 1.11 0.54
C VAL A 34 -1.99 -0.06 1.25
N GLU A 35 -1.26 -1.12 1.58
CA GLU A 35 -1.81 -2.28 2.28
C GLU A 35 -2.44 -1.90 3.62
N VAL A 36 -1.69 -1.20 4.45
CA VAL A 36 -2.15 -0.78 5.79
C VAL A 36 -3.36 0.14 5.68
N GLY A 37 -3.32 1.13 4.78
CA GLY A 37 -4.40 2.08 4.58
C GLY A 37 -5.69 1.39 4.12
N LEU A 38 -5.62 0.52 3.12
CA LEU A 38 -6.79 -0.20 2.61
C LEU A 38 -7.38 -1.18 3.61
N LYS A 39 -6.54 -1.99 4.27
CA LYS A 39 -7.00 -2.93 5.31
C LYS A 39 -7.60 -2.19 6.51
N HIS A 40 -7.02 -1.05 6.90
CA HIS A 40 -7.57 -0.22 7.96
C HIS A 40 -8.95 0.33 7.58
N SER A 41 -9.10 0.92 6.39
CA SER A 41 -10.39 1.44 5.91
C SER A 41 -11.46 0.34 5.86
N ARG A 42 -11.13 -0.83 5.32
CA ARG A 42 -12.03 -1.99 5.26
C ARG A 42 -12.41 -2.52 6.65
N SER A 43 -11.51 -2.42 7.64
CA SER A 43 -11.81 -2.83 9.02
C SER A 43 -12.77 -1.88 9.76
N GLN A 44 -13.09 -0.74 9.15
CA GLN A 44 -13.98 0.30 9.70
C GLN A 44 -15.30 0.38 8.92
N PHE A 45 -15.84 -0.75 8.46
CA PHE A 45 -17.00 -0.79 7.56
C PHE A 45 -18.24 -0.06 8.11
N ASP A 46 -18.41 0.03 9.43
CA ASP A 46 -19.49 0.78 10.07
C ASP A 46 -19.44 2.30 9.81
N THR A 47 -18.24 2.83 9.55
CA THR A 47 -17.99 4.26 9.37
C THR A 47 -17.30 4.61 8.06
N CYS A 48 -16.77 3.63 7.36
CA CYS A 48 -16.03 3.80 6.11
C CYS A 48 -16.57 2.86 5.02
N SER A 49 -17.32 3.40 4.09
CA SER A 49 -17.98 2.63 3.01
C SER A 49 -17.03 2.22 1.89
N GLY A 50 -15.79 2.72 1.85
CA GLY A 50 -14.83 2.37 0.81
C GLY A 50 -13.62 3.27 0.77
N SER A 51 -12.70 2.97 -0.13
CA SER A 51 -11.47 3.73 -0.34
C SER A 51 -11.23 3.95 -1.82
N VAL A 52 -10.81 5.16 -2.19
CA VAL A 52 -10.39 5.50 -3.55
C VAL A 52 -8.88 5.62 -3.57
N LEU A 53 -8.23 4.78 -4.38
CA LEU A 53 -6.80 4.85 -4.57
C LEU A 53 -6.46 5.86 -5.67
N TRP A 54 -5.72 6.88 -5.33
CA TRP A 54 -5.16 7.82 -6.28
C TRP A 54 -3.68 7.51 -6.49
N GLN A 55 -3.26 7.12 -7.68
CA GLN A 55 -4.05 6.89 -8.89
C GLN A 55 -3.65 5.52 -9.48
N TYR A 56 -4.40 5.05 -10.51
CA TYR A 56 -4.19 3.74 -11.06
C TYR A 56 -2.90 3.64 -11.87
N ASN A 57 -2.67 4.55 -12.84
CA ASN A 57 -1.50 4.49 -13.72
C ASN A 57 -0.82 5.86 -13.91
N ASP A 58 0.45 5.82 -14.23
CA ASP A 58 1.21 6.98 -14.69
C ASP A 58 1.00 7.20 -16.19
N MET A 59 0.90 8.48 -16.60
CA MET A 59 0.77 8.89 -18.00
C MET A 59 2.13 9.05 -18.70
N TRP A 60 3.20 9.27 -17.93
CA TRP A 60 4.59 9.43 -18.36
C TRP A 60 5.54 8.88 -17.29
N PRO A 61 6.82 8.60 -17.61
CA PRO A 61 7.79 8.13 -16.64
C PRO A 61 7.95 9.12 -15.47
N ALA A 62 7.51 8.70 -14.27
CA ALA A 62 7.53 9.52 -13.07
C ALA A 62 7.69 8.68 -11.80
N ILE A 63 8.20 9.31 -10.75
CA ILE A 63 8.09 8.80 -9.39
C ILE A 63 6.80 9.33 -8.80
N SER A 64 5.81 8.46 -8.69
CA SER A 64 4.46 8.82 -8.27
C SER A 64 3.84 7.77 -7.36
N TRP A 65 2.64 8.05 -6.90
CA TRP A 65 1.79 7.15 -6.12
C TRP A 65 0.97 6.17 -6.96
N ALA A 66 1.02 6.23 -8.30
CA ALA A 66 0.33 5.29 -9.16
C ALA A 66 0.78 3.83 -8.90
N VAL A 67 -0.13 2.88 -9.12
CA VAL A 67 0.15 1.45 -8.92
C VAL A 67 0.66 0.75 -10.19
N LEU A 68 0.43 1.36 -11.36
CA LEU A 68 1.08 1.01 -12.63
C LEU A 68 2.00 2.13 -13.07
N ASP A 69 3.12 1.78 -13.68
CA ASP A 69 3.98 2.76 -14.33
C ASP A 69 3.48 3.14 -15.74
N SER A 70 4.14 4.09 -16.39
CA SER A 70 3.77 4.56 -17.74
C SER A 70 3.93 3.51 -18.84
N ALA A 71 4.65 2.41 -18.57
CA ALA A 71 4.75 1.25 -19.46
C ALA A 71 3.74 0.14 -19.09
N SER A 72 2.75 0.45 -18.23
CA SER A 72 1.76 -0.50 -17.70
C SER A 72 2.36 -1.63 -16.86
N SER A 73 3.59 -1.49 -16.38
CA SER A 73 4.20 -2.46 -15.48
C SER A 73 3.65 -2.27 -14.06
N ARG A 74 3.40 -3.38 -13.38
CA ARG A 74 2.84 -3.38 -12.03
C ARG A 74 3.91 -3.03 -11.00
N LYS A 75 3.69 -1.95 -10.25
CA LYS A 75 4.52 -1.61 -9.09
C LYS A 75 4.19 -2.53 -7.90
N LEU A 76 5.03 -2.57 -6.87
CA LEU A 76 4.77 -3.39 -5.68
C LEU A 76 3.44 -3.04 -5.00
N SER A 77 3.04 -1.77 -5.03
CA SER A 77 1.76 -1.30 -4.51
C SER A 77 0.53 -1.90 -5.21
N TRP A 78 0.64 -2.31 -6.49
CA TRP A 78 -0.43 -3.01 -7.19
C TRP A 78 -0.71 -4.38 -6.55
N TYR A 79 0.33 -5.12 -6.21
CA TYR A 79 0.19 -6.42 -5.55
C TYR A 79 -0.35 -6.28 -4.14
N ALA A 80 0.13 -5.28 -3.39
CA ALA A 80 -0.38 -4.96 -2.06
C ALA A 80 -1.87 -4.59 -2.09
N MET A 81 -2.28 -3.78 -3.06
CA MET A 81 -3.68 -3.43 -3.31
C MET A 81 -4.52 -4.69 -3.60
N ARG A 82 -4.07 -5.53 -4.52
CA ARG A 82 -4.76 -6.79 -4.86
C ARG A 82 -4.98 -7.68 -3.63
N GLU A 83 -3.95 -7.84 -2.81
CA GLU A 83 -4.05 -8.66 -1.59
C GLU A 83 -4.96 -8.01 -0.53
N ALA A 84 -4.91 -6.68 -0.40
CA ALA A 84 -5.77 -5.96 0.53
C ALA A 84 -7.26 -6.01 0.13
N TYR A 85 -7.57 -6.21 -1.16
CA TYR A 85 -8.94 -6.32 -1.67
C TYR A 85 -9.44 -7.78 -1.84
N ARG A 86 -8.71 -8.76 -1.32
CA ARG A 86 -9.28 -10.11 -1.26
C ARG A 86 -10.60 -10.11 -0.46
N PRO A 87 -11.58 -10.93 -0.87
CA PRO A 87 -12.86 -11.00 -0.15
C PRO A 87 -12.70 -11.32 1.33
N GLN A 88 -11.76 -12.21 1.65
CA GLN A 88 -11.40 -12.54 3.03
C GLN A 88 -9.95 -12.17 3.30
N VAL A 89 -9.70 -11.37 4.32
CA VAL A 89 -8.34 -10.96 4.69
C VAL A 89 -8.23 -10.72 6.20
N LEU A 90 -7.10 -11.14 6.75
CA LEU A 90 -6.74 -10.81 8.13
C LEU A 90 -6.02 -9.46 8.18
N HIS A 91 -6.42 -8.64 9.14
CA HIS A 91 -5.81 -7.36 9.44
C HIS A 91 -5.46 -7.27 10.93
N PHE A 92 -4.21 -6.97 11.23
CA PHE A 92 -3.80 -6.60 12.57
C PHE A 92 -3.86 -5.08 12.72
N SER A 93 -4.83 -4.60 13.51
CA SER A 93 -4.94 -3.19 13.86
C SER A 93 -3.98 -2.86 15.00
N GLY A 94 -2.87 -2.17 14.67
CA GLY A 94 -1.90 -1.71 15.66
C GLY A 94 -2.50 -0.69 16.65
N VAL A 95 -3.47 0.10 16.22
CA VAL A 95 -4.18 1.08 17.05
C VAL A 95 -5.09 0.37 18.06
N MET A 96 -5.89 -0.59 17.60
CA MET A 96 -6.82 -1.33 18.46
C MET A 96 -6.18 -2.55 19.14
N ARG A 97 -4.95 -2.92 18.77
CA ARG A 97 -4.27 -4.15 19.21
C ARG A 97 -5.13 -5.40 19.03
N LYS A 98 -5.84 -5.48 17.92
CA LYS A 98 -6.75 -6.57 17.58
C LYS A 98 -6.40 -7.19 16.24
N LEU A 99 -6.62 -8.49 16.13
CA LEU A 99 -6.67 -9.20 14.87
C LEU A 99 -8.12 -9.16 14.37
N ILE A 100 -8.32 -8.63 13.18
CA ILE A 100 -9.64 -8.44 12.57
C ILE A 100 -9.71 -9.33 11.33
N LEU A 101 -10.71 -10.18 11.24
CA LEU A 101 -11.07 -10.86 10.00
C LEU A 101 -12.05 -9.95 9.24
N ILE A 102 -11.64 -9.51 8.07
CA ILE A 102 -12.49 -8.82 7.11
C ILE A 102 -13.04 -9.89 6.18
N ASN A 103 -14.37 -10.01 6.11
CA ASN A 103 -15.05 -10.97 5.25
C ASN A 103 -16.17 -10.25 4.48
N ASP A 104 -15.96 -10.06 3.18
CA ASP A 104 -16.91 -9.44 2.26
C ASP A 104 -17.68 -10.50 1.45
N THR A 105 -17.69 -11.73 1.91
CA THR A 105 -18.48 -12.83 1.30
C THR A 105 -19.80 -13.02 2.02
N ASP A 106 -20.78 -13.59 1.32
CA ASP A 106 -22.10 -13.92 1.88
C ASP A 106 -22.08 -15.17 2.80
N THR A 107 -20.93 -15.80 2.91
CA THR A 107 -20.72 -17.00 3.76
C THR A 107 -19.76 -16.70 4.91
N PRO A 108 -20.04 -17.19 6.12
CA PRO A 108 -19.17 -17.00 7.27
C PRO A 108 -17.81 -17.70 7.12
#